data_d6252a4562f807165ad5c99fbffc68da
#
_entry.id   d6252a4562f807165ad5c99fbffc68da
#
_cell.length_a   1.000
_cell.length_b   1.000
_cell.length_c   1.000
_cell.angle_alpha   90.00
_cell.angle_beta   90.00
_cell.angle_gamma   90.00
#
_symmetry.space_group_name_H-M   'P 1'
#
loop_
_entity.id
_entity.type
_entity.pdbx_description
1 polymer ?
#
loop_
_entity_poly.entity_id
_entity_poly.type
_entity_poly.pdbx_seq_one_letter_code
_entity_poly.pdbx_strand_id
1 'polypeptide(L)'
;RTAEQTENLLVNTHATFRWKHGLFPAFDHDQMTALDADLYITLVDNVDAIHERLIREHDVPHTLKDILVWREEEILATEVMSRIIRGHGCFFVVSRGVERDTALSVYRLLFERNRRKVYPSFPMTHVINVPQILTQIDLFRNALTEHFITFDPGDMDEKRLLYEAGAATQRGERQFNIEVNNRRLTFSVDQVTSVADDIDGQIYARDFKLIDQSDMIVSFIP
;
A
#
# COMPACT_ATOMS: atom_id res chain seq x y z
N ARG A 1 -16.93 -25.48 -4.96
CA ARG A 1 -18.40 -25.73 -4.86
C ARG A 1 -19.21 -24.50 -4.46
N THR A 2 -18.63 -23.50 -3.83
CA THR A 2 -19.32 -22.25 -3.46
C THR A 2 -19.33 -21.21 -4.59
N ALA A 3 -18.38 -21.26 -5.52
CA ALA A 3 -18.28 -20.29 -6.62
C ALA A 3 -19.42 -20.39 -7.66
N GLU A 4 -20.01 -21.58 -7.84
CA GLU A 4 -21.09 -21.82 -8.80
C GLU A 4 -22.45 -21.24 -8.38
N GLN A 5 -22.57 -20.70 -7.16
CA GLN A 5 -23.83 -20.22 -6.60
C GLN A 5 -23.87 -18.70 -6.33
N THR A 6 -22.78 -17.99 -6.58
CA THR A 6 -22.67 -16.53 -6.32
C THR A 6 -22.38 -15.78 -7.62
N GLU A 7 -23.11 -14.71 -7.84
CA GLU A 7 -22.91 -13.82 -9.00
C GLU A 7 -21.52 -13.12 -8.96
N ASN A 8 -20.97 -12.91 -7.76
CA ASN A 8 -19.67 -12.33 -7.55
C ASN A 8 -18.87 -13.12 -6.50
N LEU A 9 -17.62 -13.42 -6.78
CA LEU A 9 -16.69 -14.11 -5.89
C LEU A 9 -15.50 -13.22 -5.59
N LEU A 10 -15.23 -12.97 -4.30
CA LEU A 10 -14.00 -12.33 -3.82
C LEU A 10 -13.15 -13.39 -3.11
N VAL A 11 -11.92 -13.57 -3.58
CA VAL A 11 -10.93 -14.47 -2.97
C VAL A 11 -9.84 -13.62 -2.32
N ASN A 12 -9.69 -13.76 -1.00
CA ASN A 12 -8.60 -13.13 -0.24
C ASN A 12 -7.51 -14.18 0.02
N THR A 13 -6.32 -13.92 -0.51
CA THR A 13 -5.17 -14.82 -0.39
C THR A 13 -3.87 -14.04 -0.49
N HIS A 14 -2.75 -14.70 -0.24
CA HIS A 14 -1.42 -14.19 -0.57
C HIS A 14 -0.95 -14.74 -1.91
N ALA A 15 -0.11 -14.01 -2.63
CA ALA A 15 0.57 -14.48 -3.82
C ALA A 15 1.86 -15.20 -3.47
N THR A 16 2.51 -14.79 -2.39
CA THR A 16 3.76 -15.39 -1.90
C THR A 16 3.65 -15.77 -0.43
N PHE A 17 4.41 -16.78 -0.05
CA PHE A 17 4.53 -17.21 1.34
C PHE A 17 6.01 -17.28 1.73
N ARG A 18 6.35 -16.58 2.80
CA ARG A 18 7.68 -16.64 3.40
C ARG A 18 7.70 -17.55 4.62
N TRP A 19 8.61 -18.54 4.59
CA TRP A 19 8.89 -19.36 5.75
C TRP A 19 10.37 -19.32 6.06
N LYS A 20 10.75 -18.79 7.20
CA LYS A 20 12.14 -18.51 7.56
C LYS A 20 12.83 -17.67 6.48
N HIS A 21 13.77 -18.25 5.73
CA HIS A 21 14.51 -17.59 4.66
C HIS A 21 14.05 -18.03 3.26
N GLY A 22 13.04 -18.90 3.16
CA GLY A 22 12.51 -19.39 1.90
C GLY A 22 11.31 -18.57 1.43
N LEU A 23 11.22 -18.38 0.11
CA LEU A 23 10.07 -17.80 -0.58
C LEU A 23 9.37 -18.90 -1.38
N PHE A 24 8.07 -19.01 -1.23
CA PHE A 24 7.24 -20.00 -1.89
C PHE A 24 6.05 -19.33 -2.57
N PRO A 25 5.61 -19.84 -3.74
CA PRO A 25 4.31 -19.40 -4.29
C PRO A 25 3.19 -19.86 -3.34
N ALA A 26 2.26 -18.97 -3.05
CA ALA A 26 1.09 -19.26 -2.23
C ALA A 26 -0.15 -19.64 -3.07
N PHE A 27 0.00 -19.72 -4.38
CA PHE A 27 -1.05 -20.10 -5.31
C PHE A 27 -0.60 -21.21 -6.27
N ASP A 28 -1.56 -21.95 -6.77
CA ASP A 28 -1.40 -22.91 -7.85
C ASP A 28 -1.82 -22.27 -9.17
N HIS A 29 -0.94 -22.30 -10.18
CA HIS A 29 -1.18 -21.65 -11.46
C HIS A 29 -2.40 -22.21 -12.20
N ASP A 30 -2.59 -23.53 -12.18
CA ASP A 30 -3.70 -24.17 -12.89
C ASP A 30 -5.03 -23.82 -12.23
N GLN A 31 -5.06 -23.75 -10.90
CA GLN A 31 -6.24 -23.32 -10.16
C GLN A 31 -6.56 -21.84 -10.40
N MET A 32 -5.56 -20.98 -10.45
CA MET A 32 -5.75 -19.56 -10.74
C MET A 32 -6.21 -19.33 -12.17
N THR A 33 -5.70 -20.10 -13.13
CA THR A 33 -6.15 -20.08 -14.51
C THR A 33 -7.59 -20.57 -14.62
N ALA A 34 -7.96 -21.63 -13.89
CA ALA A 34 -9.32 -22.15 -13.86
C ALA A 34 -10.31 -21.20 -13.16
N LEU A 35 -9.85 -20.46 -12.16
CA LEU A 35 -10.64 -19.41 -11.50
C LEU A 35 -10.94 -18.25 -12.44
N ASP A 36 -10.01 -17.92 -13.33
CA ASP A 36 -10.12 -16.89 -14.36
C ASP A 36 -10.65 -15.55 -13.80
N ALA A 37 -10.05 -15.09 -12.69
CA ALA A 37 -10.51 -13.90 -11.99
C ALA A 37 -10.43 -12.66 -12.91
N ASP A 38 -11.47 -11.83 -12.88
CA ASP A 38 -11.56 -10.61 -13.70
C ASP A 38 -10.58 -9.51 -13.24
N LEU A 39 -10.21 -9.49 -11.96
CA LEU A 39 -9.44 -8.43 -11.34
C LEU A 39 -8.54 -8.98 -10.25
N TYR A 40 -7.35 -8.45 -10.19
CA TYR A 40 -6.33 -8.74 -9.19
C TYR A 40 -5.97 -7.45 -8.45
N ILE A 41 -6.03 -7.48 -7.12
CA ILE A 41 -5.74 -6.31 -6.30
C ILE A 41 -4.72 -6.71 -5.23
N THR A 42 -3.62 -5.97 -5.13
CA THR A 42 -2.72 -6.03 -3.99
C THR A 42 -3.00 -4.86 -3.06
N LEU A 43 -3.41 -5.16 -1.83
CA LEU A 43 -3.53 -4.14 -0.78
C LEU A 43 -2.17 -3.94 -0.12
N VAL A 44 -1.68 -2.71 -0.15
CA VAL A 44 -0.42 -2.32 0.49
C VAL A 44 -0.67 -1.40 1.68
N ASP A 45 0.18 -1.52 2.69
CA ASP A 45 0.07 -0.73 3.92
C ASP A 45 1.45 -0.26 4.38
N ASN A 46 1.50 0.71 5.29
CA ASN A 46 2.72 1.18 5.92
C ASN A 46 3.46 0.03 6.60
N VAL A 47 4.78 0.01 6.49
CA VAL A 47 5.62 -1.06 7.05
C VAL A 47 5.46 -1.21 8.56
N ASP A 48 5.28 -0.11 9.28
CA ASP A 48 5.03 -0.08 10.72
C ASP A 48 3.66 -0.66 11.09
N ALA A 49 2.63 -0.41 10.26
CA ALA A 49 1.30 -0.98 10.44
C ALA A 49 1.28 -2.50 10.18
N ILE A 50 2.02 -2.97 9.17
CA ILE A 50 2.20 -4.40 8.92
C ILE A 50 2.96 -5.04 10.08
N HIS A 51 4.04 -4.42 10.55
CA HIS A 51 4.84 -4.90 11.67
C HIS A 51 3.99 -5.04 12.96
N GLU A 52 3.15 -4.04 13.27
CA GLU A 52 2.22 -4.11 14.40
C GLU A 52 1.28 -5.31 14.30
N ARG A 53 0.66 -5.53 13.14
CA ARG A 53 -0.26 -6.65 12.94
C ARG A 53 0.42 -8.00 13.07
N LEU A 54 1.61 -8.17 12.51
CA LEU A 54 2.36 -9.42 12.58
C LEU A 54 2.73 -9.79 14.03
N ILE A 55 3.15 -8.81 14.83
CA ILE A 55 3.43 -9.03 16.26
C ILE A 55 2.14 -9.38 17.00
N ARG A 56 1.06 -8.65 16.75
CA ARG A 56 -0.21 -8.84 17.46
C ARG A 56 -0.87 -10.18 17.17
N GLU A 57 -0.88 -10.59 15.91
CA GLU A 57 -1.69 -11.72 15.45
C GLU A 57 -0.91 -13.03 15.39
N HIS A 58 0.38 -12.96 15.21
CA HIS A 58 1.20 -14.14 14.92
C HIS A 58 2.40 -14.31 15.87
N ASP A 59 2.70 -13.32 16.71
CA ASP A 59 3.88 -13.32 17.59
C ASP A 59 5.19 -13.64 16.83
N VAL A 60 5.29 -13.15 15.58
CA VAL A 60 6.44 -13.40 14.72
C VAL A 60 7.23 -12.12 14.55
N PRO A 61 8.48 -12.06 15.06
CA PRO A 61 9.30 -10.85 14.96
C PRO A 61 9.98 -10.75 13.58
N HIS A 62 9.22 -10.37 12.56
CA HIS A 62 9.81 -9.98 11.28
C HIS A 62 10.51 -8.63 11.39
N THR A 63 11.69 -8.50 10.78
CA THR A 63 12.37 -7.21 10.66
C THR A 63 11.62 -6.30 9.70
N LEU A 64 11.83 -4.98 9.79
CA LEU A 64 11.28 -4.04 8.81
C LEU A 64 11.74 -4.38 7.38
N LYS A 65 12.99 -4.83 7.23
CA LYS A 65 13.54 -5.27 5.95
C LYS A 65 12.77 -6.46 5.37
N ASP A 66 12.48 -7.48 6.19
CA ASP A 66 11.72 -8.64 5.74
C ASP A 66 10.32 -8.25 5.24
N ILE A 67 9.66 -7.34 5.96
CA ILE A 67 8.32 -6.86 5.61
C ILE A 67 8.36 -6.06 4.29
N LEU A 68 9.33 -5.15 4.13
CA LEU A 68 9.52 -4.38 2.91
C LEU A 68 9.75 -5.29 1.70
N VAL A 69 10.64 -6.28 1.83
CA VAL A 69 10.94 -7.24 0.75
C VAL A 69 9.70 -8.06 0.43
N TRP A 70 9.00 -8.59 1.43
CA TRP A 70 7.79 -9.41 1.21
C TRP A 70 6.69 -8.61 0.51
N ARG A 71 6.49 -7.36 0.88
CA ARG A 71 5.51 -6.49 0.22
C ARG A 71 5.78 -6.35 -1.28
N GLU A 72 7.03 -6.13 -1.69
CA GLU A 72 7.40 -6.04 -3.11
C GLU A 72 7.23 -7.39 -3.84
N GLU A 73 7.53 -8.50 -3.17
CA GLU A 73 7.31 -9.84 -3.71
C GLU A 73 5.83 -10.13 -3.96
N GLU A 74 4.94 -9.74 -3.03
CA GLU A 74 3.49 -9.85 -3.18
C GLU A 74 2.98 -9.04 -4.37
N ILE A 75 3.43 -7.79 -4.51
CA ILE A 75 3.06 -6.92 -5.62
C ILE A 75 3.52 -7.55 -6.94
N LEU A 76 4.81 -7.91 -7.04
CA LEU A 76 5.38 -8.44 -8.27
C LEU A 76 4.74 -9.78 -8.68
N ALA A 77 4.57 -10.70 -7.73
CA ALA A 77 3.99 -12.02 -8.01
C ALA A 77 2.53 -11.88 -8.48
N THR A 78 1.73 -11.03 -7.85
CA THR A 78 0.34 -10.78 -8.25
C THR A 78 0.27 -10.10 -9.62
N GLU A 79 1.13 -9.13 -9.89
CA GLU A 79 1.21 -8.45 -11.18
C GLU A 79 1.57 -9.42 -12.32
N VAL A 80 2.60 -10.24 -12.13
CA VAL A 80 3.02 -11.24 -13.12
C VAL A 80 1.92 -12.26 -13.37
N MET A 81 1.29 -12.79 -12.31
CA MET A 81 0.19 -13.74 -12.41
C MET A 81 -1.00 -13.15 -13.19
N SER A 82 -1.42 -11.93 -12.85
CA SER A 82 -2.54 -11.26 -13.53
C SER A 82 -2.25 -11.04 -15.02
N ARG A 83 -1.02 -10.64 -15.36
CA ARG A 83 -0.61 -10.41 -16.75
C ARG A 83 -0.57 -11.70 -17.57
N ILE A 84 -0.16 -12.82 -16.97
CA ILE A 84 -0.15 -14.13 -17.64
C ILE A 84 -1.58 -14.62 -17.91
N ILE A 85 -2.49 -14.46 -16.95
CA ILE A 85 -3.86 -14.99 -17.03
C ILE A 85 -4.77 -14.07 -17.85
N ARG A 86 -4.73 -12.76 -17.60
CA ARG A 86 -5.69 -11.78 -18.15
C ARG A 86 -5.07 -10.71 -19.06
N GLY A 87 -3.75 -10.60 -19.07
CA GLY A 87 -3.07 -9.51 -19.79
C GLY A 87 -3.02 -8.21 -18.98
N HIS A 88 -2.94 -7.09 -19.68
CA HIS A 88 -2.82 -5.77 -19.06
C HIS A 88 -4.17 -5.22 -18.58
N GLY A 89 -4.13 -4.34 -17.58
CA GLY A 89 -5.30 -3.56 -17.12
C GLY A 89 -6.18 -4.27 -16.09
N CYS A 90 -5.80 -5.46 -15.63
CA CYS A 90 -6.56 -6.25 -14.64
C CYS A 90 -5.87 -6.32 -13.27
N PHE A 91 -4.76 -5.62 -13.07
CA PHE A 91 -4.02 -5.56 -11.81
C PHE A 91 -4.00 -4.14 -11.25
N PHE A 92 -4.27 -4.01 -9.95
CA PHE A 92 -4.21 -2.74 -9.24
C PHE A 92 -3.52 -2.89 -7.89
N VAL A 93 -2.69 -1.91 -7.56
CA VAL A 93 -2.17 -1.70 -6.20
C VAL A 93 -3.06 -0.66 -5.52
N VAL A 94 -3.58 -0.99 -4.35
CA VAL A 94 -4.42 -0.10 -3.55
C VAL A 94 -3.76 0.10 -2.20
N SER A 95 -3.48 1.36 -1.87
CA SER A 95 -2.95 1.75 -0.56
C SER A 95 -4.03 1.62 0.52
N ARG A 96 -3.69 1.01 1.63
CA ARG A 96 -4.55 0.95 2.80
C ARG A 96 -4.35 2.22 3.64
N GLY A 97 -5.02 3.27 3.21
CA GLY A 97 -5.05 4.55 3.92
C GLY A 97 -6.17 4.60 4.96
N VAL A 98 -7.02 5.61 4.88
CA VAL A 98 -8.24 5.66 5.69
C VAL A 98 -9.15 4.50 5.28
N GLU A 99 -9.54 3.66 6.24
CA GLU A 99 -10.24 2.38 5.99
C GLU A 99 -11.48 2.53 5.09
N ARG A 100 -12.26 3.60 5.31
CA ARG A 100 -13.45 3.89 4.51
C ARG A 100 -13.10 4.14 3.04
N ASP A 101 -12.06 4.88 2.77
CA ASP A 101 -11.68 5.27 1.41
C ASP A 101 -11.04 4.09 0.66
N THR A 102 -10.28 3.23 1.35
CA THR A 102 -9.78 1.97 0.81
C THR A 102 -10.93 1.06 0.37
N ALA A 103 -11.93 0.86 1.24
CA ALA A 103 -13.09 0.03 0.92
C ALA A 103 -13.88 0.58 -0.27
N LEU A 104 -14.04 1.90 -0.35
CA LEU A 104 -14.71 2.58 -1.45
C LEU A 104 -13.94 2.42 -2.77
N SER A 105 -12.62 2.56 -2.74
CA SER A 105 -11.75 2.38 -3.91
C SER A 105 -11.84 0.95 -4.45
N VAL A 106 -11.77 -0.06 -3.56
CA VAL A 106 -11.94 -1.47 -3.94
C VAL A 106 -13.33 -1.72 -4.50
N TYR A 107 -14.39 -1.23 -3.86
CA TYR A 107 -15.76 -1.35 -4.35
C TYR A 107 -15.91 -0.77 -5.76
N ARG A 108 -15.39 0.44 -5.99
CA ARG A 108 -15.47 1.09 -7.30
C ARG A 108 -14.67 0.36 -8.38
N LEU A 109 -13.50 -0.17 -8.05
CA LEU A 109 -12.72 -1.00 -8.99
C LEU A 109 -13.50 -2.25 -9.42
N LEU A 110 -14.23 -2.86 -8.51
CA LEU A 110 -15.00 -4.07 -8.77
C LEU A 110 -16.30 -3.79 -9.56
N PHE A 111 -17.06 -2.76 -9.16
CA PHE A 111 -18.44 -2.56 -9.60
C PHE A 111 -18.67 -1.31 -10.45
N GLU A 112 -17.76 -0.35 -10.46
CA GLU A 112 -17.86 0.89 -11.24
C GLU A 112 -16.73 1.00 -12.28
N ARG A 113 -16.52 -0.05 -13.07
CA ARG A 113 -15.38 -0.21 -14.00
C ARG A 113 -15.20 0.95 -14.99
N ASN A 114 -16.26 1.69 -15.32
CA ASN A 114 -16.22 2.84 -16.22
C ASN A 114 -15.83 4.15 -15.51
N ARG A 115 -15.75 4.14 -14.18
CA ARG A 115 -15.30 5.31 -13.41
C ARG A 115 -13.81 5.54 -13.67
N ARG A 116 -13.44 6.77 -13.99
CA ARG A 116 -12.05 7.13 -14.25
C ARG A 116 -11.19 7.00 -13.00
N LYS A 117 -9.98 6.52 -13.22
CA LYS A 117 -8.92 6.35 -12.21
C LYS A 117 -7.97 7.54 -12.27
N VAL A 118 -7.67 8.11 -11.12
CA VAL A 118 -6.89 9.34 -11.00
C VAL A 118 -5.75 9.18 -10.02
N TYR A 119 -4.57 9.64 -10.42
CA TYR A 119 -3.46 9.90 -9.51
C TYR A 119 -3.49 11.38 -9.11
N PRO A 120 -3.78 11.73 -7.85
CA PRO A 120 -3.68 13.09 -7.35
C PRO A 120 -2.21 13.46 -7.13
N SER A 121 -1.75 14.52 -7.75
CA SER A 121 -0.39 15.05 -7.59
C SER A 121 -0.43 16.36 -6.82
N PHE A 122 0.25 16.42 -5.70
CA PHE A 122 0.33 17.60 -4.84
C PHE A 122 1.65 17.64 -4.06
N PRO A 123 2.12 18.83 -3.66
CA PRO A 123 3.34 18.96 -2.88
C PRO A 123 3.13 18.42 -1.47
N MET A 124 3.92 17.43 -1.04
CA MET A 124 3.90 16.91 0.33
C MET A 124 5.05 17.46 1.18
N THR A 125 6.26 17.35 0.69
CA THR A 125 7.48 17.61 1.49
C THR A 125 7.68 19.09 1.80
N HIS A 126 7.34 19.98 0.87
CA HIS A 126 7.62 21.41 0.99
C HIS A 126 6.55 22.20 1.74
N VAL A 127 5.38 21.61 2.00
CA VAL A 127 4.22 22.30 2.58
C VAL A 127 3.85 21.80 3.97
N ILE A 128 4.61 20.88 4.53
CA ILE A 128 4.33 20.23 5.83
C ILE A 128 4.16 21.24 6.98
N ASN A 129 4.79 22.40 6.88
CA ASN A 129 4.70 23.49 7.87
C ASN A 129 3.75 24.62 7.45
N VAL A 130 2.91 24.41 6.42
CA VAL A 130 1.98 25.43 5.92
C VAL A 130 0.53 24.93 6.03
N PRO A 131 -0.12 25.08 7.22
CA PRO A 131 -1.42 24.50 7.51
C PRO A 131 -2.52 24.88 6.52
N GLN A 132 -2.47 26.11 5.99
CA GLN A 132 -3.44 26.60 4.99
C GLN A 132 -3.38 25.81 3.69
N ILE A 133 -2.17 25.46 3.22
CA ILE A 133 -1.98 24.64 2.01
C ILE A 133 -2.40 23.21 2.28
N LEU A 134 -2.08 22.65 3.46
CA LEU A 134 -2.52 21.31 3.85
C LEU A 134 -4.03 21.18 3.82
N THR A 135 -4.76 22.19 4.36
CA THR A 135 -6.23 22.22 4.30
C THR A 135 -6.75 22.24 2.85
N GLN A 136 -6.10 22.97 1.96
CA GLN A 136 -6.50 23.01 0.54
C GLN A 136 -6.20 21.67 -0.16
N ILE A 137 -5.08 21.02 0.18
CA ILE A 137 -4.76 19.67 -0.32
C ILE A 137 -5.83 18.68 0.13
N ASP A 138 -6.26 18.72 1.38
CA ASP A 138 -7.31 17.82 1.89
C ASP A 138 -8.66 18.06 1.17
N LEU A 139 -9.02 19.29 0.92
CA LEU A 139 -10.21 19.62 0.12
C LEU A 139 -10.10 19.10 -1.32
N PHE A 140 -8.94 19.26 -1.94
CA PHE A 140 -8.66 18.74 -3.27
C PHE A 140 -8.75 17.21 -3.33
N ARG A 141 -8.12 16.51 -2.38
CA ARG A 141 -8.17 15.03 -2.27
C ARG A 141 -9.60 14.55 -2.10
N ASN A 142 -10.36 15.17 -1.19
CA ASN A 142 -11.76 14.82 -0.95
C ASN A 142 -12.62 15.00 -2.20
N ALA A 143 -12.47 16.13 -2.91
CA ALA A 143 -13.21 16.40 -4.14
C ALA A 143 -12.90 15.36 -5.23
N LEU A 144 -11.64 14.93 -5.37
CA LEU A 144 -11.30 13.86 -6.31
C LEU A 144 -11.91 12.52 -5.91
N THR A 145 -11.88 12.18 -4.63
CA THR A 145 -12.45 10.93 -4.12
C THR A 145 -13.97 10.84 -4.31
N GLU A 146 -14.69 11.95 -4.33
CA GLU A 146 -16.13 11.95 -4.63
C GLU A 146 -16.44 11.51 -6.07
N HIS A 147 -15.60 11.90 -7.02
CA HIS A 147 -15.89 11.75 -8.45
C HIS A 147 -15.13 10.64 -9.16
N PHE A 148 -13.99 10.21 -8.63
CA PHE A 148 -13.05 9.30 -9.28
C PHE A 148 -12.72 8.10 -8.39
N ILE A 149 -12.05 7.11 -8.97
CA ILE A 149 -11.25 6.15 -8.20
C ILE A 149 -9.88 6.81 -8.03
N THR A 150 -9.50 7.12 -6.80
CA THR A 150 -8.22 7.79 -6.52
C THR A 150 -7.17 6.78 -6.08
N PHE A 151 -5.98 6.88 -6.67
CA PHE A 151 -4.77 6.22 -6.21
C PHE A 151 -3.87 7.27 -5.59
N ASP A 152 -4.14 7.56 -4.32
CA ASP A 152 -3.56 8.70 -3.61
C ASP A 152 -2.21 8.32 -2.96
N PRO A 153 -1.08 8.96 -3.35
CA PRO A 153 0.21 8.70 -2.72
C PRO A 153 0.23 9.09 -1.24
N GLY A 154 -0.63 10.02 -0.82
CA GLY A 154 -0.76 10.46 0.56
C GLY A 154 -1.52 9.50 1.47
N ASP A 155 -2.07 8.40 0.97
CA ASP A 155 -2.74 7.39 1.79
C ASP A 155 -1.75 6.55 2.62
N MET A 156 -0.46 6.62 2.29
CA MET A 156 0.62 5.98 3.05
C MET A 156 1.66 7.01 3.45
N ASP A 157 2.03 7.02 4.73
CA ASP A 157 3.04 7.94 5.31
C ASP A 157 4.21 7.15 5.90
N GLU A 158 4.97 6.46 5.07
CA GLU A 158 6.16 5.72 5.51
C GLU A 158 7.33 6.65 5.89
N LYS A 159 7.35 7.87 5.37
CA LYS A 159 8.37 8.87 5.74
C LYS A 159 8.27 9.29 7.20
N ARG A 160 7.10 9.19 7.83
CA ARG A 160 6.92 9.44 9.25
C ARG A 160 7.90 8.62 10.09
N LEU A 161 8.11 7.35 9.75
CA LEU A 161 9.05 6.48 10.46
C LEU A 161 10.49 7.03 10.38
N LEU A 162 10.90 7.53 9.20
CA LEU A 162 12.22 8.12 8.99
C LEU A 162 12.36 9.46 9.71
N TYR A 163 11.33 10.30 9.72
CA TYR A 163 11.35 11.59 10.44
C TYR A 163 11.47 11.40 11.95
N GLU A 164 10.75 10.46 12.53
CA GLU A 164 10.83 10.15 13.96
C GLU A 164 12.21 9.57 14.34
N ALA A 165 12.77 8.69 13.50
CA ALA A 165 14.12 8.18 13.70
C ALA A 165 15.18 9.32 13.64
N GLY A 166 15.05 10.23 12.67
CA GLY A 166 15.92 11.41 12.54
C GLY A 166 15.80 12.34 13.75
N ALA A 167 14.59 12.62 14.22
CA ALA A 167 14.35 13.42 15.41
C ALA A 167 14.93 12.78 16.67
N ALA A 168 14.79 11.47 16.84
CA ALA A 168 15.39 10.72 17.95
C ALA A 168 16.92 10.79 17.90
N THR A 169 17.51 10.67 16.71
CA THR A 169 18.97 10.84 16.51
C THR A 169 19.44 12.22 16.96
N GLN A 170 18.74 13.28 16.61
CA GLN A 170 19.07 14.65 17.03
C GLN A 170 19.01 14.84 18.55
N ARG A 171 18.13 14.09 19.24
CA ARG A 171 18.04 14.08 20.72
C ARG A 171 19.06 13.15 21.39
N GLY A 172 19.86 12.41 20.61
CA GLY A 172 20.82 11.42 21.13
C GLY A 172 20.15 10.14 21.65
N GLU A 173 18.92 9.88 21.26
CA GLU A 173 18.15 8.70 21.63
C GLU A 173 18.46 7.54 20.69
N ARG A 174 18.48 6.30 21.23
CA ARG A 174 18.67 5.08 20.43
C ARG A 174 17.38 4.41 20.02
N GLN A 175 16.27 4.81 20.65
CA GLN A 175 14.95 4.28 20.41
C GLN A 175 13.93 5.41 20.45
N PHE A 176 12.84 5.22 19.72
CA PHE A 176 11.70 6.14 19.72
C PHE A 176 10.39 5.38 19.67
N ASN A 177 9.31 6.08 19.98
CA ASN A 177 7.98 5.49 19.98
C ASN A 177 7.12 6.19 18.96
N ILE A 178 6.33 5.39 18.23
CA ILE A 178 5.26 5.88 17.38
C ILE A 178 3.94 5.20 17.77
N GLU A 179 2.84 5.90 17.51
CA GLU A 179 1.50 5.33 17.68
C GLU A 179 1.01 4.80 16.33
N VAL A 180 0.68 3.52 16.31
CA VAL A 180 0.17 2.81 15.12
C VAL A 180 -1.07 2.02 15.54
N ASN A 181 -2.21 2.24 14.90
CA ASN A 181 -3.47 1.56 15.21
C ASN A 181 -3.84 1.62 16.71
N ASN A 182 -3.69 2.79 17.34
CA ASN A 182 -3.91 3.02 18.77
C ASN A 182 -2.98 2.18 19.70
N ARG A 183 -1.84 1.75 19.19
CA ARG A 183 -0.80 1.06 19.94
C ARG A 183 0.52 1.80 19.84
N ARG A 184 1.21 1.87 20.96
CA ARG A 184 2.55 2.42 21.05
C ARG A 184 3.56 1.35 20.70
N LEU A 185 4.27 1.55 19.60
CA LEU A 185 5.40 0.70 19.16
C LEU A 185 6.72 1.42 19.45
N THR A 186 7.71 0.64 19.82
CA THR A 186 9.09 1.11 20.02
C THR A 186 9.97 0.59 18.90
N PHE A 187 10.66 1.50 18.22
CA PHE A 187 11.62 1.18 17.18
C PHE A 187 13.03 1.61 17.59
N SER A 188 14.03 0.85 17.17
CA SER A 188 15.42 1.26 17.24
C SER A 188 15.74 2.22 16.08
N VAL A 189 16.48 3.29 16.36
CA VAL A 189 16.97 4.22 15.34
C VAL A 189 17.79 3.48 14.29
N ASP A 190 18.70 2.60 14.72
CA ASP A 190 19.56 1.83 13.82
C ASP A 190 18.74 0.92 12.88
N GLN A 191 17.69 0.27 13.42
CA GLN A 191 16.80 -0.58 12.63
C GLN A 191 16.10 0.21 11.51
N VAL A 192 15.58 1.38 11.82
CA VAL A 192 14.87 2.21 10.83
C VAL A 192 15.86 2.82 9.84
N THR A 193 17.00 3.31 10.31
CA THR A 193 18.04 3.91 9.44
C THR A 193 18.59 2.87 8.46
N SER A 194 18.72 1.60 8.89
CA SER A 194 19.24 0.53 8.02
C SER A 194 18.33 0.19 6.82
N VAL A 195 17.08 0.61 6.85
CA VAL A 195 16.08 0.39 5.77
C VAL A 195 15.61 1.69 5.11
N ALA A 196 16.26 2.81 5.39
CA ALA A 196 15.83 4.12 4.88
C ALA A 196 15.81 4.17 3.34
N ASP A 197 16.86 3.69 2.70
CA ASP A 197 16.96 3.64 1.24
C ASP A 197 15.92 2.68 0.63
N ASP A 198 15.59 1.59 1.31
CA ASP A 198 14.54 0.67 0.87
C ASP A 198 13.17 1.34 0.94
N ILE A 199 12.87 2.08 2.01
CA ILE A 199 11.61 2.84 2.16
C ILE A 199 11.50 3.87 1.04
N ASP A 200 12.54 4.69 0.84
CA ASP A 200 12.53 5.72 -0.21
C ASP A 200 12.39 5.09 -1.61
N GLY A 201 13.12 4.02 -1.90
CA GLY A 201 13.02 3.30 -3.17
C GLY A 201 11.61 2.73 -3.42
N GLN A 202 10.98 2.17 -2.40
CA GLN A 202 9.64 1.60 -2.52
C GLN A 202 8.54 2.67 -2.62
N ILE A 203 8.72 3.85 -2.02
CA ILE A 203 7.81 4.99 -2.23
C ILE A 203 7.82 5.36 -3.72
N TYR A 204 8.99 5.51 -4.34
CA TYR A 204 9.09 5.81 -5.77
C TYR A 204 8.46 4.70 -6.62
N ALA A 205 8.79 3.45 -6.37
CA ALA A 205 8.26 2.32 -7.13
C ALA A 205 6.73 2.25 -7.04
N ARG A 206 6.18 2.46 -5.84
CA ARG A 206 4.73 2.53 -5.60
C ARG A 206 4.09 3.67 -6.38
N ASP A 207 4.62 4.87 -6.28
CA ASP A 207 4.06 6.06 -6.93
C ASP A 207 4.03 5.89 -8.45
N PHE A 208 5.08 5.33 -9.06
CA PHE A 208 5.06 4.97 -10.48
C PHE A 208 3.97 3.94 -10.81
N LYS A 209 3.74 2.94 -9.97
CA LYS A 209 2.64 1.98 -10.17
C LYS A 209 1.27 2.64 -10.06
N LEU A 210 1.08 3.55 -9.08
CA LEU A 210 -0.16 4.31 -8.92
C LEU A 210 -0.44 5.20 -10.12
N ILE A 211 0.60 5.80 -10.72
CA ILE A 211 0.50 6.59 -11.95
C ILE A 211 0.15 5.69 -13.14
N ASP A 212 0.87 4.59 -13.32
CA ASP A 212 0.71 3.68 -14.48
C ASP A 212 -0.69 3.05 -14.56
N GLN A 213 -1.30 2.78 -13.40
CA GLN A 213 -2.65 2.23 -13.32
C GLN A 213 -3.77 3.28 -13.40
N SER A 214 -3.42 4.58 -13.48
CA SER A 214 -4.37 5.69 -13.54
C SER A 214 -4.68 6.10 -14.98
N ASP A 215 -5.90 6.54 -15.25
CA ASP A 215 -6.31 7.06 -16.56
C ASP A 215 -5.80 8.50 -16.77
N MET A 216 -5.52 9.23 -15.67
CA MET A 216 -5.03 10.60 -15.69
C MET A 216 -4.38 11.02 -14.37
N ILE A 217 -3.56 12.08 -14.46
CA ILE A 217 -2.98 12.76 -13.30
C ILE A 217 -3.72 14.09 -13.14
N VAL A 218 -4.15 14.42 -11.93
CA VAL A 218 -4.71 15.72 -11.59
C VAL A 218 -3.82 16.38 -10.55
N SER A 219 -3.28 17.57 -10.88
CA SER A 219 -2.30 18.24 -10.05
C SER A 219 -2.91 19.44 -9.32
N PHE A 220 -2.62 19.54 -8.03
CA PHE A 220 -2.84 20.73 -7.22
C PHE A 220 -1.56 21.55 -7.18
N ILE A 221 -1.66 22.81 -7.62
CA ILE A 221 -0.56 23.80 -7.60
C ILE A 221 -1.02 24.92 -6.68
N PRO A 222 -0.39 25.08 -5.49
CA PRO A 222 -0.76 26.13 -4.52
C PRO A 222 -0.36 27.52 -4.98
#